data_6f7c32fb7d6e008d6342e480d00de8aa
#
_entry.id   6f7c32fb7d6e008d6342e480d00de8aa
#
_cell.length_a   1.000
_cell.length_b   1.000
_cell.length_c   1.000
_cell.angle_alpha   90.00
_cell.angle_beta   90.00
_cell.angle_gamma   90.00
#
_symmetry.space_group_name_H-M   'P 1'
#
loop_
_entity.id
_entity.type
_entity.pdbx_description
1 polymer ?
#
loop_
_entity_poly.entity_id
_entity_poly.type
_entity_poly.pdbx_seq_one_letter_code
_entity_poly.pdbx_strand_id
1 'polypeptide(L)'
;LEAHGARERVVVGSFRDEALAPLRGRGFLLTASRPEVLRLYARVLTLRGAGTPAYQACSVTPWFHGLPVPVLQFARMLRPCGIPTHIWTVNDARQARRLWAGGVNAILSDDPGAMLGTLGRPERAGPPVESRTGRPARRLP
;
A
#
# COMPACT_ATOMS: atom_id res chain seq x y z
N LEU A 1 2.79 -0.42 -20.02
CA LEU A 1 3.58 -1.07 -18.96
C LEU A 1 4.28 -2.33 -19.49
N GLU A 2 3.58 -3.16 -20.26
CA GLU A 2 4.13 -4.39 -20.83
C GLU A 2 5.33 -4.11 -21.77
N ALA A 3 5.15 -3.19 -22.70
CA ALA A 3 6.19 -2.81 -23.67
C ALA A 3 7.50 -2.28 -23.04
N HIS A 4 7.46 -1.89 -21.76
CA HIS A 4 8.62 -1.36 -21.03
C HIS A 4 9.08 -2.26 -19.89
N GLY A 5 8.58 -3.49 -19.79
CA GLY A 5 8.91 -4.40 -18.69
C GLY A 5 8.61 -3.85 -17.29
N ALA A 6 7.61 -2.96 -17.17
CA ALA A 6 7.37 -2.19 -15.95
C ALA A 6 6.27 -2.79 -15.05
N ARG A 7 5.75 -3.98 -15.35
CA ARG A 7 4.66 -4.60 -14.59
C ARG A 7 4.99 -4.77 -13.11
N GLU A 8 6.21 -5.20 -12.79
CA GLU A 8 6.64 -5.46 -11.42
C GLU A 8 7.13 -4.21 -10.68
N ARG A 9 7.24 -3.09 -11.39
CA ARG A 9 7.76 -1.82 -10.86
C ARG A 9 6.70 -0.76 -10.66
N VAL A 10 5.48 -1.02 -11.12
CA VAL A 10 4.36 -0.07 -11.08
C VAL A 10 3.17 -0.70 -10.38
N VAL A 11 2.66 -0.02 -9.38
CA VAL A 11 1.40 -0.39 -8.72
C VAL A 11 0.27 0.42 -9.37
N VAL A 12 -0.73 -0.29 -9.91
CA VAL A 12 -1.90 0.34 -10.51
C VAL A 12 -3.02 0.44 -9.47
N GLY A 13 -3.58 1.63 -9.30
CA GLY A 13 -4.62 1.88 -8.31
C GLY A 13 -5.90 2.45 -8.91
N SER A 14 -7.03 2.03 -8.38
CA SER A 14 -8.34 2.63 -8.63
C SER A 14 -9.25 2.39 -7.42
N PHE A 15 -10.13 3.35 -7.15
CA PHE A 15 -11.22 3.15 -6.18
C PHE A 15 -12.29 2.18 -6.69
N ARG A 16 -12.44 2.10 -8.00
CA ARG A 16 -13.46 1.28 -8.67
C ARG A 16 -12.90 -0.10 -8.94
N ASP A 17 -13.56 -1.12 -8.40
CA ASP A 17 -13.14 -2.52 -8.57
C ASP A 17 -13.23 -2.94 -10.04
N GLU A 18 -14.23 -2.45 -10.76
CA GLU A 18 -14.43 -2.72 -12.18
C GLU A 18 -13.25 -2.27 -13.05
N ALA A 19 -12.57 -1.19 -12.63
CA ALA A 19 -11.39 -0.70 -13.35
C ALA A 19 -10.15 -1.58 -13.12
N LEU A 20 -10.07 -2.27 -11.98
CA LEU A 20 -8.98 -3.19 -11.64
C LEU A 20 -9.25 -4.63 -12.12
N ALA A 21 -10.50 -5.01 -12.27
CA ALA A 21 -10.90 -6.37 -12.64
C ALA A 21 -10.19 -6.92 -13.90
N PRO A 22 -10.04 -6.14 -15.00
CA PRO A 22 -9.32 -6.62 -16.18
C PRO A 22 -7.82 -6.88 -15.98
N LEU A 23 -7.23 -6.33 -14.90
CA LEU A 23 -5.82 -6.44 -14.61
C LEU A 23 -5.52 -7.56 -13.61
N ARG A 24 -6.53 -8.05 -12.90
CA ARG A 24 -6.39 -9.14 -11.92
C ARG A 24 -5.93 -10.43 -12.63
N GLY A 25 -4.99 -11.13 -12.01
CA GLY A 25 -4.42 -12.37 -12.57
C GLY A 25 -3.47 -12.20 -13.76
N ARG A 26 -3.26 -10.95 -14.23
CA ARG A 26 -2.37 -10.65 -15.37
C ARG A 26 -0.95 -10.23 -14.98
N GLY A 27 -0.56 -10.43 -13.71
CA GLY A 27 0.78 -10.08 -13.21
C GLY A 27 0.99 -8.59 -12.93
N PHE A 28 -0.08 -7.79 -12.86
CA PHE A 28 -0.01 -6.40 -12.41
C PHE A 28 -0.04 -6.32 -10.89
N LEU A 29 0.74 -5.42 -10.31
CA LEU A 29 0.61 -5.05 -8.92
C LEU A 29 -0.55 -4.07 -8.77
N LEU A 30 -1.52 -4.39 -7.92
CA LEU A 30 -2.75 -3.61 -7.77
C LEU A 30 -2.86 -3.07 -6.33
N THR A 31 -3.46 -1.87 -6.20
CA THR A 31 -3.91 -1.38 -4.89
C THR A 31 -5.26 -2.00 -4.52
N ALA A 32 -5.56 -1.97 -3.21
CA ALA A 32 -6.89 -2.26 -2.72
C ALA A 32 -7.93 -1.31 -3.34
N SER A 33 -9.00 -1.86 -3.90
CA SER A 33 -10.18 -1.12 -4.34
C SER A 33 -11.03 -0.67 -3.15
N ARG A 34 -12.00 0.23 -3.37
CA ARG A 34 -12.90 0.70 -2.30
C ARG A 34 -13.64 -0.43 -1.58
N PRO A 35 -14.25 -1.41 -2.24
CA PRO A 35 -14.86 -2.56 -1.55
C PRO A 35 -13.87 -3.36 -0.70
N GLU A 36 -12.61 -3.49 -1.14
CA GLU A 36 -11.57 -4.18 -0.39
C GLU A 36 -11.14 -3.40 0.86
N VAL A 37 -11.01 -2.07 0.74
CA VAL A 37 -10.75 -1.19 1.90
C VAL A 37 -11.91 -1.24 2.91
N LEU A 38 -13.17 -1.26 2.46
CA LEU A 38 -14.32 -1.39 3.36
C LEU A 38 -14.34 -2.75 4.08
N ARG A 39 -13.98 -3.83 3.39
CA ARG A 39 -13.82 -5.15 4.02
C ARG A 39 -12.71 -5.14 5.06
N LEU A 40 -11.58 -4.49 4.77
CA LEU A 40 -10.48 -4.34 5.72
C LEU A 40 -10.92 -3.53 6.95
N TYR A 41 -11.69 -2.46 6.75
CA TYR A 41 -12.27 -1.67 7.83
C TYR A 41 -13.17 -2.51 8.74
N ALA A 42 -14.08 -3.29 8.15
CA ALA A 42 -14.94 -4.20 8.91
C ALA A 42 -14.14 -5.25 9.71
N ARG A 43 -13.02 -5.73 9.16
CA ARG A 43 -12.12 -6.66 9.87
C ARG A 43 -11.41 -6.01 11.06
N VAL A 44 -11.02 -4.74 10.95
CA VAL A 44 -10.48 -3.98 12.09
C VAL A 44 -11.51 -3.89 13.20
N LEU A 45 -12.77 -3.54 12.88
CA LEU A 45 -13.84 -3.42 13.85
C LEU A 45 -14.20 -4.76 14.54
N THR A 46 -14.05 -5.85 13.82
CA THR A 46 -14.35 -7.21 14.34
C THR A 46 -13.12 -7.94 14.88
N LEU A 47 -11.98 -7.27 15.01
CA LEU A 47 -10.71 -7.81 15.48
C LEU A 47 -10.25 -9.06 14.71
N ARG A 48 -10.63 -9.16 13.44
CA ARG A 48 -10.22 -10.24 12.55
C ARG A 48 -8.95 -9.85 11.79
N GLY A 49 -8.10 -10.81 11.47
CA GLY A 49 -6.89 -10.58 10.65
C GLY A 49 -7.23 -10.19 9.20
N ALA A 50 -6.24 -9.77 8.41
CA ALA A 50 -6.43 -9.29 7.04
C ALA A 50 -7.11 -10.30 6.09
N GLY A 51 -7.06 -11.57 6.42
CA GLY A 51 -7.52 -12.65 5.54
C GLY A 51 -6.52 -12.88 4.41
N THR A 52 -7.04 -13.18 3.22
CA THR A 52 -6.23 -13.38 2.01
C THR A 52 -6.48 -12.21 1.05
N PRO A 53 -5.73 -11.09 1.14
CA PRO A 53 -5.92 -9.94 0.27
C PRO A 53 -5.56 -10.29 -1.19
N ALA A 54 -6.36 -9.81 -2.13
CA ALA A 54 -6.13 -10.00 -3.57
C ALA A 54 -5.41 -8.80 -4.23
N TYR A 55 -4.80 -7.94 -3.41
CA TYR A 55 -4.05 -6.76 -3.82
C TYR A 55 -2.64 -6.77 -3.22
N GLN A 56 -1.72 -6.01 -3.80
CA GLN A 56 -0.31 -5.96 -3.44
C GLN A 56 0.06 -4.67 -2.69
N ALA A 57 -0.83 -3.69 -2.64
CA ALA A 57 -0.66 -2.47 -1.84
C ALA A 57 -2.01 -1.95 -1.33
N CYS A 58 -2.00 -1.27 -0.20
CA CYS A 58 -3.18 -0.58 0.32
C CYS A 58 -2.90 0.92 0.35
N SER A 59 -3.57 1.68 -0.51
CA SER A 59 -3.39 3.13 -0.63
C SER A 59 -4.67 3.84 -0.21
N VAL A 60 -4.63 4.54 0.93
CA VAL A 60 -5.81 5.12 1.57
C VAL A 60 -5.56 6.53 2.10
N THR A 61 -6.64 7.29 2.25
CA THR A 61 -6.62 8.59 2.92
C THR A 61 -6.84 8.43 4.43
N PRO A 62 -6.29 9.31 5.27
CA PRO A 62 -6.54 9.27 6.72
C PRO A 62 -7.97 9.65 7.10
N TRP A 63 -8.71 10.27 6.19
CA TRP A 63 -10.10 10.69 6.40
C TRP A 63 -10.97 10.30 5.21
N PHE A 64 -12.15 9.80 5.44
CA PHE A 64 -13.13 9.49 4.40
C PHE A 64 -14.51 9.98 4.82
N HIS A 65 -15.06 10.94 4.05
CA HIS A 65 -16.35 11.60 4.36
C HIS A 65 -16.46 12.09 5.81
N GLY A 66 -15.40 12.71 6.33
CA GLY A 66 -15.35 13.21 7.70
C GLY A 66 -15.12 12.16 8.79
N LEU A 67 -15.03 10.89 8.43
CA LEU A 67 -14.74 9.81 9.37
C LEU A 67 -13.24 9.45 9.33
N PRO A 68 -12.60 9.23 10.49
CA PRO A 68 -11.21 8.79 10.54
C PRO A 68 -11.08 7.36 10.00
N VAL A 69 -10.11 7.15 9.12
CA VAL A 69 -9.74 5.81 8.65
C VAL A 69 -8.69 5.25 9.59
N PRO A 70 -8.83 4.00 10.08
CA PRO A 70 -7.89 3.39 11.03
C PRO A 70 -6.60 2.93 10.32
N VAL A 71 -5.88 3.90 9.72
CA VAL A 71 -4.72 3.65 8.84
C VAL A 71 -3.58 2.89 9.53
N LEU A 72 -3.35 3.13 10.83
CA LEU A 72 -2.33 2.42 11.60
C LEU A 72 -2.73 0.96 11.86
N GLN A 73 -4.01 0.72 12.09
CA GLN A 73 -4.54 -0.64 12.23
C GLN A 73 -4.44 -1.40 10.90
N PHE A 74 -4.70 -0.72 9.76
CA PHE A 74 -4.48 -1.30 8.44
C PHE A 74 -3.02 -1.68 8.23
N ALA A 75 -2.08 -0.78 8.54
CA ALA A 75 -0.65 -1.04 8.42
C ALA A 75 -0.22 -2.26 9.26
N ARG A 76 -0.67 -2.33 10.52
CA ARG A 76 -0.38 -3.47 11.41
C ARG A 76 -0.97 -4.77 10.90
N MET A 77 -2.20 -4.73 10.39
CA MET A 77 -2.92 -5.91 9.91
C MET A 77 -2.36 -6.45 8.59
N LEU A 78 -1.91 -5.56 7.70
CA LEU A 78 -1.39 -5.92 6.37
C LEU A 78 0.09 -6.30 6.38
N ARG A 79 0.85 -5.83 7.38
CA ARG A 79 2.28 -6.12 7.52
C ARG A 79 2.63 -7.60 7.50
N PRO A 80 1.95 -8.51 8.23
CA PRO A 80 2.23 -9.95 8.16
C PRO A 80 1.96 -10.55 6.77
N CYS A 81 1.11 -9.91 5.97
CA CYS A 81 0.83 -10.32 4.59
C CYS A 81 1.86 -9.79 3.58
N GLY A 82 2.85 -8.99 4.02
CA GLY A 82 3.81 -8.33 3.14
C GLY A 82 3.21 -7.22 2.27
N ILE A 83 2.05 -6.68 2.64
CA ILE A 83 1.33 -5.66 1.86
C ILE A 83 1.65 -4.27 2.42
N PRO A 84 2.33 -3.40 1.65
CA PRO A 84 2.63 -2.05 2.08
C PRO A 84 1.37 -1.18 2.15
N THR A 85 1.36 -0.28 3.13
CA THR A 85 0.32 0.72 3.31
C THR A 85 0.85 2.10 2.95
N HIS A 86 0.16 2.77 2.04
CA HIS A 86 0.46 4.11 1.55
C HIS A 86 -0.63 5.08 2.00
N ILE A 87 -0.26 6.24 2.53
CA ILE A 87 -1.22 7.24 3.00
C ILE A 87 -1.09 8.53 2.19
N TRP A 88 -2.21 9.07 1.75
CA TRP A 88 -2.33 10.28 0.94
C TRP A 88 -3.62 11.04 1.25
N THR A 89 -3.70 12.36 1.14
CA THR A 89 -2.54 13.23 1.00
C THR A 89 -2.15 13.71 2.40
N VAL A 90 -0.87 13.68 2.73
CA VAL A 90 -0.37 14.11 4.04
C VAL A 90 0.64 15.24 3.83
N ASN A 91 0.26 16.44 4.26
CA ASN A 91 1.07 17.66 4.15
C ASN A 91 1.57 18.18 5.51
N ASP A 92 1.17 17.52 6.61
CA ASP A 92 1.64 17.83 7.96
C ASP A 92 2.75 16.89 8.41
N ALA A 93 3.91 17.47 8.76
CA ALA A 93 5.09 16.71 9.15
C ALA A 93 4.92 15.94 10.48
N ARG A 94 4.09 16.43 11.42
CA ARG A 94 3.82 15.73 12.67
C ARG A 94 2.96 14.49 12.41
N GLN A 95 1.96 14.64 11.53
CA GLN A 95 1.14 13.52 11.09
C GLN A 95 2.00 12.48 10.36
N ALA A 96 2.87 12.90 9.45
CA ALA A 96 3.78 12.01 8.73
C ALA A 96 4.67 11.19 9.67
N ARG A 97 5.31 11.85 10.67
CA ARG A 97 6.12 11.16 11.69
C ARG A 97 5.33 10.10 12.46
N ARG A 98 4.10 10.44 12.89
CA ARG A 98 3.23 9.49 13.60
C ARG A 98 2.86 8.28 12.74
N LEU A 99 2.58 8.52 11.46
CA LEU A 99 2.25 7.46 10.51
C LEU A 99 3.45 6.52 10.28
N TRP A 100 4.65 7.06 10.07
CA TRP A 100 5.87 6.24 9.92
C TRP A 100 6.21 5.48 11.19
N ALA A 101 6.18 6.12 12.34
CA ALA A 101 6.38 5.45 13.63
C ALA A 101 5.35 4.33 13.86
N GLY A 102 4.14 4.48 13.30
CA GLY A 102 3.08 3.47 13.36
C GLY A 102 3.18 2.35 12.32
N GLY A 103 4.21 2.37 11.44
CA GLY A 103 4.49 1.30 10.49
C GLY A 103 3.89 1.50 9.09
N VAL A 104 3.48 2.72 8.74
CA VAL A 104 3.10 3.07 7.36
C VAL A 104 4.35 3.06 6.47
N ASN A 105 4.23 2.50 5.27
CA ASN A 105 5.36 2.28 4.37
C ASN A 105 5.67 3.47 3.47
N ALA A 106 4.65 4.23 3.07
CA ALA A 106 4.82 5.40 2.22
C ALA A 106 3.80 6.49 2.55
N ILE A 107 4.23 7.71 2.36
CA ILE A 107 3.40 8.92 2.48
C ILE A 107 3.50 9.67 1.16
N LEU A 108 2.34 10.05 0.62
CA LEU A 108 2.23 10.90 -0.56
C LEU A 108 1.84 12.29 -0.08
N SER A 109 2.61 13.30 -0.52
CA SER A 109 2.44 14.71 -0.17
C SER A 109 2.42 15.55 -1.45
N ASP A 110 1.72 16.68 -1.39
CA ASP A 110 1.72 17.68 -2.46
C ASP A 110 3.05 18.46 -2.50
N ASP A 111 3.75 18.53 -1.34
CA ASP A 111 5.09 19.14 -1.23
C ASP A 111 6.07 18.17 -0.56
N PRO A 112 6.60 17.19 -1.32
CA PRO A 112 7.55 16.23 -0.79
C PRO A 112 8.88 16.86 -0.37
N GLY A 113 9.27 17.98 -1.00
CA GLY A 113 10.51 18.70 -0.68
C GLY A 113 10.48 19.29 0.71
N ALA A 114 9.44 20.07 1.03
CA ALA A 114 9.22 20.62 2.37
C ALA A 114 9.06 19.51 3.41
N MET A 115 8.36 18.43 3.05
CA MET A 115 8.16 17.28 3.93
C MET A 115 9.50 16.62 4.31
N LEU A 116 10.36 16.33 3.35
CA LEU A 116 11.68 15.72 3.59
C LEU A 116 12.60 16.63 4.41
N GLY A 117 12.58 17.93 4.15
CA GLY A 117 13.34 18.93 4.93
C GLY A 117 12.93 18.98 6.40
N THR A 118 11.64 18.78 6.68
CA THR A 118 11.09 18.83 8.06
C THR A 118 11.29 17.51 8.82
N LEU A 119 11.30 16.38 8.13
CA LEU A 119 11.34 15.05 8.75
C LEU A 119 12.75 14.54 8.98
N GLY A 120 13.75 15.17 8.38
CA GLY A 120 15.06 14.55 8.18
C GLY A 120 14.94 13.36 7.22
N ARG A 121 16.05 12.81 6.77
CA ARG A 121 16.03 11.61 5.93
C ARG A 121 15.63 10.44 6.83
N PRO A 122 14.43 9.83 6.65
CA PRO A 122 14.09 8.68 7.48
C PRO A 122 15.10 7.57 7.21
N GLU A 123 15.70 7.07 8.27
CA GLU A 123 16.43 5.81 8.21
C GLU A 123 15.50 4.78 7.57
N ARG A 124 15.95 4.04 6.59
CA ARG A 124 15.14 3.05 5.84
C ARG A 124 14.54 2.05 6.81
N ALA A 125 13.32 2.30 7.25
CA ALA A 125 12.58 1.39 8.11
C ALA A 125 12.03 0.25 7.25
N GLY A 126 12.73 -0.86 7.23
CA GLY A 126 12.26 -2.13 6.71
C GLY A 126 13.24 -2.79 5.74
N PRO A 127 13.40 -4.11 5.82
CA PRO A 127 14.16 -4.87 4.84
C PRO A 127 13.51 -4.72 3.46
N PRO A 128 14.30 -4.80 2.37
CA PRO A 128 13.75 -4.82 1.04
C PRO A 128 12.70 -5.93 0.95
N VAL A 129 11.58 -5.63 0.30
CA VAL A 129 10.59 -6.65 -0.04
C VAL A 129 11.31 -7.62 -0.97
N GLU A 130 11.78 -8.74 -0.42
CA GLU A 130 12.29 -9.83 -1.24
C GLU A 130 11.16 -10.24 -2.18
N SER A 131 11.39 -10.06 -3.46
CA SER A 131 10.50 -10.53 -4.50
C SER A 131 10.35 -12.05 -4.35
N ARG A 132 9.18 -12.49 -3.89
CA ARG A 132 8.82 -13.91 -3.87
C ARG A 132 8.62 -14.44 -5.31
N THR A 133 9.62 -14.27 -6.15
CA THR A 133 9.73 -14.94 -7.44
C THR A 133 10.83 -15.99 -7.38
N GLY A 134 10.67 -16.93 -6.45
CA GLY A 134 11.40 -18.20 -6.47
C GLY A 134 10.83 -19.13 -7.53
N ARG A 135 11.07 -18.85 -8.80
CA ARG A 135 10.90 -19.84 -9.86
C ARG A 135 12.20 -19.87 -10.67
N PRO A 136 12.96 -20.96 -10.61
CA PRO A 136 14.19 -21.08 -11.39
C PRO A 136 13.84 -21.05 -12.88
N ALA A 137 14.59 -20.26 -13.65
CA ALA A 137 14.53 -20.25 -15.09
C ALA A 137 14.79 -21.66 -15.63
N ARG A 138 13.80 -22.30 -16.24
CA ARG A 138 14.00 -23.50 -17.06
C ARG A 138 14.86 -23.07 -18.25
N ARG A 139 16.09 -23.58 -18.30
CA ARG A 139 16.88 -23.60 -19.54
C ARG A 139 16.12 -24.47 -20.54
N LEU A 140 15.74 -23.89 -21.66
CA LEU A 140 15.32 -24.64 -22.84
C LEU A 140 16.55 -25.12 -23.61
N PRO A 141 16.48 -26.28 -24.24
CA PRO A 141 17.57 -26.90 -25.00
C PRO A 141 17.93 -26.12 -26.26
#